data_865568aa59d11958abd7c4dbaad140d0
#
_entry.id   865568aa59d11958abd7c4dbaad140d0
#
_cell.length_a   1.000
_cell.length_b   1.000
_cell.length_c   1.000
_cell.angle_alpha   90.00
_cell.angle_beta   90.00
_cell.angle_gamma   90.00
#
_symmetry.space_group_name_H-M   'P 1'
#
loop_
_entity.id
_entity.type
_entity.pdbx_description
1 polymer ?
#
loop_
_entity_poly.entity_id
_entity_poly.type
_entity_poly.pdbx_seq_one_letter_code
_entity_poly.pdbx_strand_id
1 'polypeptide(L)'
;MKILLIGSGGREHALAWKLAKNNKVEKIYVAPGNGGTAIEYKCENVNIDVNDIEKLLEFAKNNCVDLTVVGPEDPLTKGIVDKFKEKGLKIFGPSEKAAQLEGSKSFSKDFMKKYGLITAEYEVFYDSDKALEYLEVCNYPIVVKADGLAAGKGVSICESKEEAINAVKSFMIDDIFKGAGQKIVIE
;
A
#
# COMPACT_ATOMS: atom_id res chain seq x y z
N MET A 1 26.11 -6.00 9.11
CA MET A 1 24.71 -5.63 9.34
C MET A 1 23.80 -6.74 8.87
N LYS A 2 22.81 -7.11 9.69
CA LYS A 2 21.69 -7.98 9.32
C LYS A 2 20.48 -7.12 8.98
N ILE A 3 19.85 -7.37 7.85
CA ILE A 3 18.68 -6.61 7.37
C ILE A 3 17.48 -7.55 7.31
N LEU A 4 16.31 -7.08 7.73
CA LEU A 4 15.02 -7.68 7.44
C LEU A 4 14.34 -6.86 6.35
N LEU A 5 14.14 -7.44 5.17
CA LEU A 5 13.41 -6.84 4.06
C LEU A 5 12.03 -7.46 3.99
N ILE A 6 11.00 -6.64 4.14
CA ILE A 6 9.59 -7.08 4.12
C ILE A 6 9.04 -6.93 2.72
N GLY A 7 8.48 -8.01 2.18
CA GLY A 7 7.81 -8.06 0.88
C GLY A 7 8.22 -9.26 0.03
N SER A 8 7.58 -9.42 -1.13
CA SER A 8 7.73 -10.57 -2.01
C SER A 8 7.76 -10.22 -3.50
N GLY A 9 7.69 -8.95 -3.85
CA GLY A 9 7.63 -8.49 -5.23
C GLY A 9 8.99 -8.29 -5.90
N GLY A 10 8.96 -7.88 -7.16
CA GLY A 10 10.18 -7.52 -7.91
C GLY A 10 10.89 -6.30 -7.34
N ARG A 11 10.15 -5.36 -6.72
CA ARG A 11 10.74 -4.21 -6.02
C ARG A 11 11.62 -4.68 -4.86
N GLU A 12 11.15 -5.59 -4.04
CA GLU A 12 11.88 -6.13 -2.90
C GLU A 12 13.07 -6.98 -3.37
N HIS A 13 12.94 -7.74 -4.45
CA HIS A 13 14.09 -8.45 -5.04
C HIS A 13 15.17 -7.45 -5.50
N ALA A 14 14.80 -6.37 -6.19
CA ALA A 14 15.75 -5.33 -6.60
C ALA A 14 16.44 -4.66 -5.40
N LEU A 15 15.68 -4.39 -4.31
CA LEU A 15 16.24 -3.88 -3.05
C LEU A 15 17.21 -4.88 -2.43
N ALA A 16 16.85 -6.17 -2.34
CA ALA A 16 17.69 -7.23 -1.82
C ALA A 16 19.03 -7.32 -2.59
N TRP A 17 18.94 -7.38 -3.92
CA TRP A 17 20.12 -7.38 -4.81
C TRP A 17 21.00 -6.14 -4.60
N LYS A 18 20.41 -4.94 -4.46
CA LYS A 18 21.19 -3.73 -4.25
C LYS A 18 21.85 -3.69 -2.88
N LEU A 19 21.14 -4.10 -1.84
CA LEU A 19 21.65 -4.16 -0.46
C LEU A 19 22.76 -5.20 -0.32
N ALA A 20 22.64 -6.34 -0.99
CA ALA A 20 23.64 -7.42 -0.96
C ALA A 20 25.02 -6.99 -1.48
N LYS A 21 25.07 -6.00 -2.39
CA LYS A 21 26.32 -5.44 -2.91
C LYS A 21 27.11 -4.60 -1.89
N ASN A 22 26.48 -4.20 -0.80
CA ASN A 22 27.14 -3.42 0.23
C ASN A 22 27.97 -4.33 1.16
N ASN A 23 29.26 -4.03 1.30
CA ASN A 23 30.18 -4.82 2.14
C ASN A 23 29.83 -4.78 3.63
N LYS A 24 29.07 -3.77 4.09
CA LYS A 24 28.59 -3.68 5.48
C LYS A 24 27.40 -4.60 5.76
N VAL A 25 26.71 -5.09 4.70
CA VAL A 25 25.62 -6.04 4.83
C VAL A 25 26.19 -7.45 4.82
N GLU A 26 25.88 -8.19 5.86
CA GLU A 26 26.29 -9.57 6.09
C GLU A 26 25.19 -10.54 5.66
N LYS A 27 23.95 -10.25 6.03
CA LYS A 27 22.78 -11.10 5.82
C LYS A 27 21.54 -10.27 5.55
N ILE A 28 20.68 -10.74 4.66
CA ILE A 28 19.37 -10.17 4.35
C ILE A 28 18.33 -11.27 4.53
N TYR A 29 17.44 -11.11 5.50
CA TYR A 29 16.23 -11.92 5.64
C TYR A 29 15.13 -11.27 4.82
N VAL A 30 14.41 -12.01 3.98
CA VAL A 30 13.32 -11.49 3.15
C VAL A 30 12.02 -12.17 3.53
N ALA A 31 11.04 -11.41 4.01
CA ALA A 31 9.78 -11.92 4.53
C ALA A 31 8.57 -11.46 3.69
N PRO A 32 7.84 -12.36 3.03
CA PRO A 32 8.12 -13.79 2.85
C PRO A 32 9.17 -14.08 1.78
N GLY A 33 9.55 -13.09 0.94
CA GLY A 33 10.44 -13.27 -0.18
C GLY A 33 9.77 -13.96 -1.39
N ASN A 34 10.58 -14.32 -2.38
CA ASN A 34 10.15 -14.99 -3.60
C ASN A 34 11.25 -15.91 -4.15
N GLY A 35 11.00 -16.55 -5.29
CA GLY A 35 11.98 -17.45 -5.92
C GLY A 35 13.30 -16.76 -6.30
N GLY A 36 13.26 -15.47 -6.66
CA GLY A 36 14.47 -14.70 -6.98
C GLY A 36 15.28 -14.37 -5.72
N THR A 37 14.61 -13.92 -4.64
CA THR A 37 15.30 -13.64 -3.38
C THR A 37 15.85 -14.89 -2.70
N ALA A 38 15.26 -16.07 -2.96
CA ALA A 38 15.74 -17.36 -2.43
C ALA A 38 17.15 -17.75 -2.92
N ILE A 39 17.53 -17.28 -4.11
CA ILE A 39 18.83 -17.58 -4.72
C ILE A 39 19.76 -16.36 -4.75
N GLU A 40 19.32 -15.21 -4.24
CA GLU A 40 20.10 -13.99 -4.24
C GLU A 40 21.21 -14.04 -3.18
N TYR A 41 22.38 -13.48 -3.53
CA TYR A 41 23.54 -13.45 -2.64
C TYR A 41 23.22 -12.77 -1.29
N LYS A 42 23.65 -13.37 -0.19
CA LYS A 42 23.40 -12.98 1.20
C LYS A 42 21.92 -13.03 1.63
N CYS A 43 20.99 -13.45 0.78
CA CYS A 43 19.57 -13.49 1.09
C CYS A 43 19.12 -14.84 1.65
N GLU A 44 18.08 -14.80 2.47
CA GLU A 44 17.36 -15.95 3.00
C GLU A 44 15.88 -15.58 3.15
N ASN A 45 15.00 -16.37 2.53
CA ASN A 45 13.57 -16.17 2.69
C ASN A 45 13.10 -16.68 4.04
N VAL A 46 12.21 -15.93 4.67
CA VAL A 46 11.59 -16.24 5.97
C VAL A 46 10.09 -16.30 5.78
N ASN A 47 9.47 -17.44 6.05
CA ASN A 47 8.04 -17.62 5.84
C ASN A 47 7.19 -16.91 6.91
N ILE A 48 7.16 -15.57 6.84
CA ILE A 48 6.33 -14.70 7.65
C ILE A 48 5.57 -13.77 6.71
N ASP A 49 4.24 -13.70 6.85
CA ASP A 49 3.40 -12.79 6.08
C ASP A 49 3.74 -11.32 6.36
N VAL A 50 3.66 -10.45 5.33
CA VAL A 50 3.98 -9.02 5.45
C VAL A 50 3.10 -8.30 6.47
N ASN A 51 1.91 -8.80 6.74
CA ASN A 51 0.94 -8.25 7.68
C ASN A 51 1.00 -8.86 9.08
N ASP A 52 1.79 -9.91 9.29
CA ASP A 52 2.01 -10.50 10.62
C ASP A 52 3.08 -9.70 11.38
N ILE A 53 2.71 -8.46 11.74
CA ILE A 53 3.63 -7.48 12.33
C ILE A 53 4.27 -8.02 13.62
N GLU A 54 3.51 -8.76 14.42
CA GLU A 54 4.01 -9.28 15.69
C GLU A 54 5.11 -10.34 15.47
N LYS A 55 4.92 -11.26 14.52
CA LYS A 55 5.96 -12.25 14.18
C LYS A 55 7.18 -11.60 13.54
N LEU A 56 6.97 -10.56 12.69
CA LEU A 56 8.08 -9.80 12.12
C LEU A 56 8.90 -9.09 13.20
N LEU A 57 8.25 -8.51 14.22
CA LEU A 57 8.88 -7.90 15.38
C LEU A 57 9.69 -8.91 16.19
N GLU A 58 9.08 -10.05 16.52
CA GLU A 58 9.75 -11.13 17.25
C GLU A 58 10.95 -11.66 16.48
N PHE A 59 10.79 -11.90 15.18
CA PHE A 59 11.88 -12.34 14.31
C PHE A 59 13.04 -11.34 14.30
N ALA A 60 12.74 -10.04 14.15
CA ALA A 60 13.76 -9.01 14.13
C ALA A 60 14.58 -8.96 15.44
N LYS A 61 13.91 -9.13 16.59
CA LYS A 61 14.58 -9.20 17.90
C LYS A 61 15.44 -10.44 18.04
N ASN A 62 14.87 -11.61 17.78
CA ASN A 62 15.54 -12.90 18.01
C ASN A 62 16.76 -13.09 17.11
N ASN A 63 16.77 -12.48 15.92
CA ASN A 63 17.87 -12.57 14.96
C ASN A 63 18.83 -11.36 15.02
N CYS A 64 18.65 -10.44 15.97
CA CYS A 64 19.48 -9.23 16.12
C CYS A 64 19.56 -8.45 14.80
N VAL A 65 18.40 -8.16 14.20
CA VAL A 65 18.30 -7.37 12.96
C VAL A 65 18.71 -5.93 13.24
N ASP A 66 19.65 -5.41 12.46
CA ASP A 66 20.15 -4.04 12.61
C ASP A 66 19.24 -2.99 11.98
N LEU A 67 18.53 -3.37 10.89
CA LEU A 67 17.62 -2.50 10.15
C LEU A 67 16.54 -3.32 9.47
N THR A 68 15.30 -2.91 9.63
CA THR A 68 14.16 -3.42 8.84
C THR A 68 13.82 -2.44 7.72
N VAL A 69 13.56 -2.95 6.52
CA VAL A 69 13.14 -2.18 5.34
C VAL A 69 11.79 -2.71 4.88
N VAL A 70 10.80 -1.84 4.73
CA VAL A 70 9.45 -2.23 4.30
C VAL A 70 9.28 -1.88 2.84
N GLY A 71 8.99 -2.87 2.00
CA GLY A 71 8.75 -2.69 0.58
C GLY A 71 7.30 -2.35 0.23
N PRO A 72 6.31 -3.17 0.65
CA PRO A 72 4.91 -2.94 0.28
C PRO A 72 4.23 -1.91 1.18
N GLU A 73 3.20 -1.28 0.64
CA GLU A 73 2.41 -0.24 1.30
C GLU A 73 1.47 -0.76 2.39
N ASP A 74 0.95 -1.99 2.25
CA ASP A 74 -0.06 -2.54 3.15
C ASP A 74 0.39 -2.61 4.62
N PRO A 75 1.54 -3.20 4.99
CA PRO A 75 2.00 -3.16 6.37
C PRO A 75 2.34 -1.75 6.87
N LEU A 76 2.67 -0.81 5.99
CA LEU A 76 2.92 0.59 6.34
C LEU A 76 1.63 1.27 6.82
N THR A 77 0.51 1.05 6.12
CA THR A 77 -0.81 1.56 6.49
C THR A 77 -1.38 0.91 7.75
N LYS A 78 -0.81 -0.22 8.19
CA LYS A 78 -1.14 -0.94 9.42
C LYS A 78 -0.20 -0.61 10.59
N GLY A 79 0.67 0.40 10.43
CA GLY A 79 1.49 0.95 11.50
C GLY A 79 2.72 0.12 11.87
N ILE A 80 3.24 -0.72 10.98
CA ILE A 80 4.44 -1.52 11.25
C ILE A 80 5.62 -0.66 11.72
N VAL A 81 5.81 0.52 11.11
CA VAL A 81 6.92 1.41 11.44
C VAL A 81 6.80 1.96 12.86
N ASP A 82 5.59 2.34 13.25
CA ASP A 82 5.35 2.89 14.59
C ASP A 82 5.55 1.80 15.65
N LYS A 83 5.03 0.59 15.42
CA LYS A 83 5.22 -0.56 16.33
C LYS A 83 6.70 -0.96 16.50
N PHE A 84 7.47 -0.98 15.41
CA PHE A 84 8.91 -1.29 15.48
C PHE A 84 9.67 -0.21 16.28
N LYS A 85 9.37 1.07 16.05
CA LYS A 85 9.97 2.19 16.77
C LYS A 85 9.65 2.15 18.27
N GLU A 86 8.40 1.85 18.64
CA GLU A 86 7.98 1.66 20.05
C GLU A 86 8.79 0.57 20.76
N LYS A 87 9.25 -0.44 20.04
CA LYS A 87 10.11 -1.51 20.55
C LYS A 87 11.60 -1.22 20.43
N GLY A 88 11.98 0.00 20.01
CA GLY A 88 13.39 0.41 19.85
C GLY A 88 14.10 -0.23 18.66
N LEU A 89 13.37 -0.83 17.71
CA LEU A 89 13.92 -1.43 16.50
C LEU A 89 14.05 -0.39 15.38
N LYS A 90 15.17 -0.43 14.67
CA LYS A 90 15.37 0.46 13.52
C LYS A 90 14.59 -0.05 12.32
N ILE A 91 13.81 0.83 11.75
CA ILE A 91 12.99 0.51 10.57
C ILE A 91 12.95 1.69 9.61
N PHE A 92 12.99 1.40 8.30
CA PHE A 92 12.84 2.35 7.21
C PHE A 92 11.45 2.19 6.59
N GLY A 93 10.70 3.28 6.60
CA GLY A 93 9.36 3.42 6.06
C GLY A 93 8.65 4.62 6.67
N PRO A 94 7.54 5.10 6.07
CA PRO A 94 6.70 6.14 6.65
C PRO A 94 5.94 5.62 7.88
N SER A 95 5.57 6.54 8.80
CA SER A 95 4.62 6.23 9.87
C SER A 95 3.24 5.87 9.31
N GLU A 96 2.38 5.25 10.12
CA GLU A 96 1.00 4.93 9.74
C GLU A 96 0.25 6.16 9.19
N LYS A 97 0.37 7.31 9.90
CA LYS A 97 -0.24 8.57 9.46
C LYS A 97 0.28 9.04 8.10
N ALA A 98 1.58 8.95 7.86
CA ALA A 98 2.16 9.35 6.59
C ALA A 98 1.83 8.36 5.46
N ALA A 99 1.70 7.07 5.77
CA ALA A 99 1.32 6.04 4.83
C ALA A 99 -0.12 6.20 4.29
N GLN A 100 -0.98 6.98 4.99
CA GLN A 100 -2.32 7.32 4.51
C GLN A 100 -2.31 8.10 3.18
N LEU A 101 -1.23 8.81 2.87
CA LEU A 101 -1.08 9.48 1.55
C LEU A 101 -1.11 8.48 0.38
N GLU A 102 -0.71 7.23 0.61
CA GLU A 102 -0.81 6.13 -0.36
C GLU A 102 -2.04 5.26 -0.08
N GLY A 103 -2.37 5.06 1.19
CA GLY A 103 -3.41 4.13 1.64
C GLY A 103 -4.84 4.62 1.42
N SER A 104 -5.07 5.93 1.27
CA SER A 104 -6.39 6.53 1.06
C SER A 104 -6.33 7.66 0.03
N LYS A 105 -7.04 7.48 -1.08
CA LYS A 105 -7.08 8.48 -2.15
C LYS A 105 -7.81 9.75 -1.71
N SER A 106 -8.90 9.61 -0.97
CA SER A 106 -9.64 10.76 -0.43
C SER A 106 -8.77 11.57 0.54
N PHE A 107 -8.05 10.90 1.46
CA PHE A 107 -7.10 11.58 2.35
C PHE A 107 -6.03 12.32 1.56
N SER A 108 -5.47 11.69 0.52
CA SER A 108 -4.46 12.31 -0.34
C SER A 108 -5.01 13.53 -1.08
N LYS A 109 -6.24 13.44 -1.61
CA LYS A 109 -6.93 14.56 -2.28
C LYS A 109 -7.21 15.71 -1.31
N ASP A 110 -7.75 15.42 -0.12
CA ASP A 110 -7.99 16.42 0.91
C ASP A 110 -6.69 17.10 1.37
N PHE A 111 -5.62 16.33 1.50
CA PHE A 111 -4.29 16.86 1.80
C PHE A 111 -3.82 17.81 0.70
N MET A 112 -3.90 17.40 -0.57
CA MET A 112 -3.50 18.25 -1.70
C MET A 112 -4.33 19.54 -1.74
N LYS A 113 -5.64 19.46 -1.59
CA LYS A 113 -6.54 20.62 -1.54
C LYS A 113 -6.19 21.57 -0.39
N LYS A 114 -5.94 21.02 0.80
CA LYS A 114 -5.57 21.80 2.01
C LYS A 114 -4.28 22.60 1.82
N TYR A 115 -3.31 22.04 1.12
CA TYR A 115 -1.99 22.64 0.91
C TYR A 115 -1.82 23.34 -0.44
N GLY A 116 -2.89 23.52 -1.20
CA GLY A 116 -2.88 24.21 -2.48
C GLY A 116 -2.10 23.50 -3.59
N LEU A 117 -1.97 22.17 -3.50
CA LEU A 117 -1.34 21.37 -4.54
C LEU A 117 -2.32 21.12 -5.69
N ILE A 118 -1.82 21.15 -6.90
CA ILE A 118 -2.64 20.92 -8.10
C ILE A 118 -3.12 19.47 -8.12
N THR A 119 -4.44 19.30 -8.21
CA THR A 119 -5.09 18.00 -8.39
C THR A 119 -6.40 18.19 -9.16
N ALA A 120 -6.93 17.14 -9.80
CA ALA A 120 -8.24 17.19 -10.41
C ALA A 120 -9.32 17.45 -9.35
N GLU A 121 -10.40 18.12 -9.75
CA GLU A 121 -11.61 18.21 -8.92
C GLU A 121 -12.12 16.82 -8.60
N TYR A 122 -12.69 16.64 -7.41
CA TYR A 122 -13.12 15.33 -6.95
C TYR A 122 -14.24 15.45 -5.94
N GLU A 123 -15.04 14.38 -5.87
CA GLU A 123 -16.04 14.16 -4.83
C GLU A 123 -15.83 12.78 -4.21
N VAL A 124 -16.15 12.67 -2.91
CA VAL A 124 -15.96 11.45 -2.11
C VAL A 124 -17.32 10.88 -1.70
N PHE A 125 -17.52 9.59 -1.97
CA PHE A 125 -18.79 8.92 -1.66
C PHE A 125 -18.57 7.74 -0.73
N TYR A 126 -19.40 7.67 0.31
CA TYR A 126 -19.48 6.59 1.29
C TYR A 126 -20.75 5.75 1.10
N ASP A 127 -21.61 6.18 0.18
CA ASP A 127 -22.94 5.63 -0.10
C ASP A 127 -23.09 5.48 -1.61
N SER A 128 -23.49 4.27 -2.05
CA SER A 128 -23.60 3.97 -3.47
C SER A 128 -24.74 4.73 -4.16
N ASP A 129 -25.87 4.95 -3.45
CA ASP A 129 -27.02 5.65 -4.02
C ASP A 129 -26.68 7.11 -4.29
N LYS A 130 -25.98 7.76 -3.35
CA LYS A 130 -25.48 9.13 -3.54
C LYS A 130 -24.45 9.24 -4.67
N ALA A 131 -23.58 8.24 -4.80
CA ALA A 131 -22.64 8.19 -5.91
C ALA A 131 -23.40 8.06 -7.24
N LEU A 132 -24.40 7.18 -7.32
CA LEU A 132 -25.22 7.02 -8.51
C LEU A 132 -26.03 8.28 -8.85
N GLU A 133 -26.61 8.98 -7.85
CA GLU A 133 -27.27 10.27 -8.05
C GLU A 133 -26.31 11.32 -8.64
N TYR A 134 -25.08 11.39 -8.13
CA TYR A 134 -24.06 12.33 -8.65
C TYR A 134 -23.72 12.08 -10.11
N LEU A 135 -23.71 10.81 -10.58
CA LEU A 135 -23.46 10.48 -11.98
C LEU A 135 -24.51 11.03 -12.97
N GLU A 136 -25.71 11.44 -12.47
CA GLU A 136 -26.75 12.05 -13.32
C GLU A 136 -26.33 13.44 -13.84
N VAL A 137 -25.46 14.14 -13.10
CA VAL A 137 -25.08 15.53 -13.39
C VAL A 137 -23.63 15.70 -13.83
N CYS A 138 -22.85 14.61 -13.88
CA CYS A 138 -21.46 14.61 -14.31
C CYS A 138 -21.28 14.88 -15.80
N ASN A 139 -20.19 15.56 -16.14
CA ASN A 139 -19.67 15.58 -17.51
C ASN A 139 -18.64 14.46 -17.67
N TYR A 140 -18.72 13.74 -18.77
CA TYR A 140 -17.80 12.63 -19.07
C TYR A 140 -16.68 13.06 -20.03
N PRO A 141 -15.45 12.47 -19.97
CA PRO A 141 -15.10 11.31 -19.13
C PRO A 141 -14.88 11.66 -17.65
N ILE A 142 -15.09 10.67 -16.78
CA ILE A 142 -14.77 10.73 -15.35
C ILE A 142 -13.93 9.52 -14.92
N VAL A 143 -13.31 9.59 -13.74
CA VAL A 143 -12.56 8.49 -13.17
C VAL A 143 -13.13 8.09 -11.82
N VAL A 144 -13.59 6.85 -11.69
CA VAL A 144 -14.06 6.25 -10.44
C VAL A 144 -12.91 5.47 -9.81
N LYS A 145 -12.59 5.78 -8.54
CA LYS A 145 -11.47 5.17 -7.82
C LYS A 145 -11.94 4.58 -6.49
N ALA A 146 -11.64 3.32 -6.23
CA ALA A 146 -11.72 2.76 -4.90
C ALA A 146 -10.72 3.49 -3.99
N ASP A 147 -11.15 3.91 -2.80
CA ASP A 147 -10.32 4.74 -1.91
C ASP A 147 -9.11 3.99 -1.36
N GLY A 148 -9.32 2.75 -0.90
CA GLY A 148 -8.28 1.93 -0.29
C GLY A 148 -7.28 1.31 -1.27
N LEU A 149 -6.37 0.51 -0.72
CA LEU A 149 -5.39 -0.24 -1.50
C LEU A 149 -6.07 -1.33 -2.34
N ALA A 150 -5.96 -1.26 -3.64
CA ALA A 150 -6.56 -2.19 -4.60
C ALA A 150 -5.53 -2.75 -5.60
N ALA A 151 -4.25 -2.80 -5.23
CA ALA A 151 -3.15 -3.33 -6.02
C ALA A 151 -3.11 -2.79 -7.47
N GLY A 152 -3.41 -1.50 -7.64
CA GLY A 152 -3.44 -0.82 -8.95
C GLY A 152 -4.68 -1.12 -9.80
N LYS A 153 -5.67 -1.87 -9.29
CA LYS A 153 -6.87 -2.27 -10.05
C LYS A 153 -8.12 -1.48 -9.71
N GLY A 154 -8.08 -0.68 -8.64
CA GLY A 154 -9.24 0.08 -8.14
C GLY A 154 -9.43 1.43 -8.83
N VAL A 155 -9.21 1.52 -10.14
CA VAL A 155 -9.40 2.74 -10.95
C VAL A 155 -10.12 2.35 -12.24
N SER A 156 -11.22 3.04 -12.54
CA SER A 156 -11.98 2.90 -13.77
C SER A 156 -12.10 4.27 -14.44
N ILE A 157 -11.61 4.38 -15.66
CA ILE A 157 -11.86 5.53 -16.53
C ILE A 157 -13.17 5.24 -17.25
N CYS A 158 -14.13 6.15 -17.13
CA CYS A 158 -15.49 5.96 -17.63
C CYS A 158 -15.79 7.04 -18.67
N GLU A 159 -15.94 6.65 -19.91
CA GLU A 159 -16.26 7.51 -21.04
C GLU A 159 -17.78 7.81 -21.12
N SER A 160 -18.58 7.01 -20.39
CA SER A 160 -20.03 7.13 -20.37
C SER A 160 -20.59 6.93 -18.96
N LYS A 161 -21.84 7.41 -18.77
CA LYS A 161 -22.62 7.18 -17.56
C LYS A 161 -22.80 5.71 -17.24
N GLU A 162 -23.05 4.88 -18.24
CA GLU A 162 -23.26 3.44 -18.07
C GLU A 162 -22.01 2.76 -17.49
N GLU A 163 -20.83 3.10 -18.02
CA GLU A 163 -19.56 2.60 -17.50
C GLU A 163 -19.32 3.04 -16.06
N ALA A 164 -19.64 4.30 -15.72
CA ALA A 164 -19.50 4.83 -14.37
C ALA A 164 -20.45 4.13 -13.38
N ILE A 165 -21.70 3.89 -13.76
CA ILE A 165 -22.67 3.13 -12.96
C ILE A 165 -22.13 1.71 -12.68
N ASN A 166 -21.60 1.04 -13.70
CA ASN A 166 -21.04 -0.30 -13.55
C ASN A 166 -19.81 -0.28 -12.62
N ALA A 167 -18.94 0.73 -12.73
CA ALA A 167 -17.79 0.88 -11.84
C ALA A 167 -18.22 1.10 -10.38
N VAL A 168 -19.18 2.01 -10.12
CA VAL A 168 -19.72 2.25 -8.77
C VAL A 168 -20.33 0.99 -8.18
N LYS A 169 -21.15 0.27 -8.94
CA LYS A 169 -21.76 -1.00 -8.49
C LYS A 169 -20.70 -2.04 -8.16
N SER A 170 -19.76 -2.24 -9.05
CA SER A 170 -18.69 -3.22 -8.88
C SER A 170 -17.82 -2.92 -7.64
N PHE A 171 -17.49 -1.64 -7.39
CA PHE A 171 -16.62 -1.26 -6.29
C PHE A 171 -17.36 -1.25 -4.94
N MET A 172 -18.56 -0.63 -4.88
CA MET A 172 -19.25 -0.37 -3.62
C MET A 172 -20.27 -1.45 -3.25
N ILE A 173 -20.93 -2.10 -4.24
CA ILE A 173 -21.99 -3.07 -3.98
C ILE A 173 -21.44 -4.50 -4.06
N ASP A 174 -20.76 -4.84 -5.15
CA ASP A 174 -20.19 -6.19 -5.35
C ASP A 174 -18.89 -6.40 -4.52
N ASP A 175 -18.33 -5.31 -3.99
CA ASP A 175 -17.13 -5.29 -3.13
C ASP A 175 -15.96 -6.13 -3.67
N ILE A 176 -15.68 -6.01 -4.95
CA ILE A 176 -14.61 -6.79 -5.63
C ILE A 176 -13.21 -6.53 -5.06
N PHE A 177 -13.04 -5.46 -4.28
CA PHE A 177 -11.79 -5.08 -3.62
C PHE A 177 -11.79 -5.35 -2.11
N LYS A 178 -12.73 -6.16 -1.61
CA LYS A 178 -12.75 -6.65 -0.20
C LYS A 178 -12.65 -5.51 0.82
N GLY A 179 -13.55 -4.54 0.71
CA GLY A 179 -13.65 -3.38 1.59
C GLY A 179 -12.93 -2.13 1.11
N ALA A 180 -11.95 -2.22 0.20
CA ALA A 180 -11.25 -1.03 -0.33
C ALA A 180 -12.15 -0.14 -1.19
N GLY A 181 -13.26 -0.69 -1.72
CA GLY A 181 -14.25 0.02 -2.52
C GLY A 181 -15.46 0.55 -1.76
N GLN A 182 -15.56 0.34 -0.44
CA GLN A 182 -16.67 0.87 0.38
C GLN A 182 -16.71 2.42 0.41
N LYS A 183 -15.62 3.04 0.12
CA LYS A 183 -15.50 4.47 -0.15
C LYS A 183 -14.86 4.65 -1.52
N ILE A 184 -15.40 5.56 -2.32
CA ILE A 184 -14.87 5.87 -3.64
C ILE A 184 -14.59 7.37 -3.79
N VAL A 185 -13.70 7.67 -4.71
CA VAL A 185 -13.44 9.03 -5.21
C VAL A 185 -13.83 9.08 -6.67
N ILE A 186 -14.59 10.10 -7.07
CA ILE A 186 -14.95 10.41 -8.46
C ILE A 186 -14.24 11.70 -8.84
N GLU A 187 -13.51 11.69 -9.95
CA GLU A 187 -12.78 12.84 -10.49
C GLU A 187 -12.84 12.87 -12.04
#